data_2b13143a9c7b309bc2aeb9553227bc2c
#
_entry.id   2b13143a9c7b309bc2aeb9553227bc2c
#
_cell.length_a   1.000
_cell.length_b   1.000
_cell.length_c   1.000
_cell.angle_alpha   90.00
_cell.angle_beta   90.00
_cell.angle_gamma   90.00
#
_symmetry.space_group_name_H-M   'P 1'
#
loop_
_entity.id
_entity.type
_entity.pdbx_description
1 polymer ?
#
loop_
_entity_poly.entity_id
_entity_poly.type
_entity_poly.pdbx_seq_one_letter_code
_entity_poly.pdbx_strand_id
1 'polypeptide(L)'
;MNETSPSSSPRVPPNWLRWMPAAAAAAVLILVGIVAAGGDGSESDAAGTTTSVAATTTVAATTTTTAPKVPLGRTLTRGLAGDDVAMIQQRLHDLDFDPGPIDGIYGTMTIQAVWAFEKLVLGVPRTEMTGQVTPAVWDRMQDPIDIRPRRTTGGLSDHIEVYLPEQVMVVFHADDPVLITHVSSGELDEFGEPALYCETVTYDTDNEGNLLEEPVTRDVCAYAKTPGGVFTVRRMVDGIRNGPLGDMWSPVYFNFGIAIHGAINVPESPASHGCVRIPMHISEYFQTLVDKGDRVLVWNGVSEPEDVTYAESLPSFDGSVPNPSTTTTSTTTTSTTTTTVAPEVPESTTTSSTTTTSTTPTTSPSTTTTTTTVPTVDVGAEVEGASVAESVPVG
;
A
#
# COMPACT_ATOMS: atom_id res chain seq x y z
N MET A 1 24.60 41.48 17.76
CA MET A 1 25.48 41.01 16.68
C MET A 1 26.15 39.76 17.20
N ASN A 2 25.64 38.63 16.88
CA ASN A 2 26.31 37.33 16.88
C ASN A 2 25.41 36.36 16.12
N GLU A 3 25.74 36.19 14.85
CA GLU A 3 25.13 35.19 13.98
C GLU A 3 25.71 33.80 14.34
N THR A 4 24.91 32.90 14.80
CA THR A 4 25.25 31.48 14.91
C THR A 4 24.77 30.76 13.65
N SER A 5 25.70 30.33 12.82
CA SER A 5 25.48 29.48 11.65
C SER A 5 24.89 28.11 12.07
N PRO A 6 23.99 27.53 11.29
CA PRO A 6 23.49 26.19 11.56
C PRO A 6 24.54 25.13 11.22
N SER A 7 24.77 24.23 12.19
CA SER A 7 25.60 23.06 12.09
C SER A 7 25.03 22.07 11.07
N SER A 8 25.78 21.81 10.01
CA SER A 8 25.47 20.75 9.04
C SER A 8 25.78 19.39 9.64
N SER A 9 24.76 18.57 9.84
CA SER A 9 24.91 17.15 10.19
C SER A 9 25.55 16.38 9.01
N PRO A 10 26.47 15.43 9.27
CA PRO A 10 27.06 14.63 8.20
C PRO A 10 26.00 13.70 7.59
N ARG A 11 25.83 13.79 6.28
CA ARG A 11 25.00 12.86 5.50
C ARG A 11 25.67 11.49 5.52
N VAL A 12 24.98 10.47 5.98
CA VAL A 12 25.36 9.06 5.83
C VAL A 12 25.25 8.73 4.34
N PRO A 13 26.31 8.23 3.67
CA PRO A 13 26.22 7.89 2.25
C PRO A 13 25.30 6.67 2.07
N PRO A 14 24.50 6.63 0.99
CA PRO A 14 23.63 5.51 0.71
C PRO A 14 24.41 4.20 0.49
N ASN A 15 23.84 3.09 0.89
CA ASN A 15 24.46 1.76 0.92
C ASN A 15 24.96 1.22 -0.44
N TRP A 16 24.64 1.82 -1.57
CA TRP A 16 25.11 1.40 -2.90
C TRP A 16 26.63 1.43 -3.07
N LEU A 17 27.36 2.22 -2.24
CA LEU A 17 28.83 2.26 -2.27
C LEU A 17 29.49 1.00 -1.68
N ARG A 18 28.76 0.08 -1.08
CA ARG A 18 29.31 -1.14 -0.46
C ARG A 18 29.46 -2.33 -1.43
N TRP A 19 28.91 -2.22 -2.64
CA TRP A 19 28.91 -3.31 -3.64
C TRP A 19 29.57 -2.89 -4.95
N MET A 20 30.82 -2.43 -4.91
CA MET A 20 31.70 -2.45 -6.08
C MET A 20 32.60 -3.68 -6.00
N PRO A 21 32.28 -4.82 -6.59
CA PRO A 21 33.26 -5.85 -6.88
C PRO A 21 34.04 -5.44 -8.12
N ALA A 22 35.34 -5.55 -8.03
CA ALA A 22 36.42 -5.54 -8.99
C ALA A 22 36.09 -6.02 -10.44
N ALA A 23 35.19 -5.36 -11.16
CA ALA A 23 34.94 -5.61 -12.58
C ALA A 23 35.61 -4.58 -13.50
N ALA A 24 36.39 -3.60 -12.96
CA ALA A 24 37.04 -2.56 -13.74
C ALA A 24 38.41 -2.93 -14.35
N ALA A 25 38.86 -4.21 -14.23
CA ALA A 25 40.18 -4.62 -14.72
C ALA A 25 40.17 -5.38 -16.07
N ALA A 26 39.03 -5.65 -16.68
CA ALA A 26 38.98 -6.45 -17.92
C ALA A 26 38.71 -5.66 -19.21
N ALA A 27 38.40 -4.37 -19.15
CA ALA A 27 38.01 -3.57 -20.33
C ALA A 27 39.15 -2.80 -21.04
N VAL A 28 40.39 -2.90 -20.56
CA VAL A 28 41.50 -2.11 -21.12
C VAL A 28 42.38 -2.88 -22.11
N LEU A 29 42.17 -4.18 -22.32
CA LEU A 29 43.06 -4.99 -23.20
C LEU A 29 42.51 -5.31 -24.60
N ILE A 30 41.40 -4.74 -25.06
CA ILE A 30 40.85 -4.99 -26.42
C ILE A 30 41.09 -3.82 -27.41
N LEU A 31 41.72 -2.73 -27.02
CA LEU A 31 41.88 -1.55 -27.88
C LEU A 31 43.29 -1.30 -28.43
N VAL A 32 44.19 -2.30 -28.43
CA VAL A 32 45.57 -2.18 -29.02
C VAL A 32 45.81 -3.08 -30.23
N GLY A 33 44.80 -3.73 -30.79
CA GLY A 33 44.95 -4.73 -31.83
C GLY A 33 44.59 -4.33 -33.28
N ILE A 34 44.24 -3.07 -33.60
CA ILE A 34 43.89 -2.68 -34.97
C ILE A 34 44.58 -1.35 -35.35
N VAL A 35 45.90 -1.39 -35.54
CA VAL A 35 46.62 -0.45 -36.44
C VAL A 35 47.91 -1.12 -36.83
N ALA A 36 47.92 -1.96 -37.88
CA ALA A 36 49.07 -2.17 -38.79
C ALA A 36 48.68 -3.22 -39.84
N ALA A 37 48.19 -2.80 -40.98
CA ALA A 37 48.46 -3.44 -42.29
C ALA A 37 47.69 -2.65 -43.37
N GLY A 38 48.25 -1.55 -43.78
CA GLY A 38 48.01 -1.02 -45.11
C GLY A 38 49.29 -1.24 -45.90
N GLY A 39 49.21 -1.97 -46.99
CA GLY A 39 50.36 -2.23 -47.89
C GLY A 39 49.93 -3.06 -49.09
N ASP A 40 49.95 -2.39 -50.20
CA ASP A 40 49.67 -2.75 -51.58
C ASP A 40 50.34 -4.02 -52.12
N GLY A 41 49.65 -4.72 -53.06
CA GLY A 41 50.41 -5.33 -54.20
C GLY A 41 50.23 -6.82 -54.47
N SER A 42 49.53 -7.09 -55.58
CA SER A 42 49.80 -8.13 -56.59
C SER A 42 49.40 -9.62 -56.34
N GLU A 43 48.63 -10.06 -57.28
CA GLU A 43 48.22 -11.42 -57.68
C GLU A 43 49.29 -12.53 -57.54
N SER A 44 48.86 -13.70 -57.08
CA SER A 44 49.19 -14.99 -57.71
C SER A 44 48.38 -16.13 -57.07
N ASP A 45 47.76 -16.92 -57.95
CA ASP A 45 47.03 -18.17 -57.70
C ASP A 45 47.86 -19.20 -56.92
N ALA A 46 47.27 -19.77 -55.85
CA ALA A 46 47.59 -21.13 -55.43
C ALA A 46 46.48 -21.68 -54.53
N ALA A 47 45.84 -22.75 -54.98
CA ALA A 47 44.86 -23.53 -54.24
C ALA A 47 45.48 -24.05 -52.93
N GLY A 48 45.04 -23.49 -51.80
CA GLY A 48 45.40 -23.97 -50.47
C GLY A 48 44.14 -24.41 -49.70
N THR A 49 44.04 -25.66 -49.45
CA THR A 49 42.99 -26.27 -48.63
C THR A 49 43.08 -25.71 -47.19
N THR A 50 42.18 -24.80 -46.83
CA THR A 50 42.11 -24.27 -45.47
C THR A 50 41.34 -25.25 -44.60
N THR A 51 42.02 -26.00 -43.76
CA THR A 51 41.45 -26.75 -42.68
C THR A 51 41.00 -25.75 -41.59
N SER A 52 39.69 -25.47 -41.53
CA SER A 52 39.10 -24.68 -40.46
C SER A 52 39.12 -25.49 -39.17
N VAL A 53 40.01 -25.15 -38.26
CA VAL A 53 39.97 -25.67 -36.88
C VAL A 53 38.91 -24.88 -36.12
N ALA A 54 37.74 -25.48 -35.93
CA ALA A 54 36.69 -24.94 -35.06
C ALA A 54 37.23 -24.93 -33.63
N ALA A 55 37.51 -23.73 -33.11
CA ALA A 55 37.80 -23.54 -31.70
C ALA A 55 36.50 -23.80 -30.90
N THR A 56 36.43 -24.98 -30.29
CA THR A 56 35.34 -25.30 -29.34
C THR A 56 35.59 -24.49 -28.08
N THR A 57 34.87 -23.39 -27.94
CA THR A 57 34.82 -22.60 -26.69
C THR A 57 34.02 -23.43 -25.68
N THR A 58 34.70 -24.16 -24.81
CA THR A 58 34.09 -24.81 -23.66
C THR A 58 33.69 -23.70 -22.68
N VAL A 59 32.42 -23.33 -22.67
CA VAL A 59 31.85 -22.48 -21.61
C VAL A 59 31.88 -23.32 -20.34
N ALA A 60 32.78 -22.97 -19.42
CA ALA A 60 32.78 -23.57 -18.09
C ALA A 60 31.44 -23.24 -17.42
N ALA A 61 30.63 -24.28 -17.19
CA ALA A 61 29.42 -24.12 -16.37
C ALA A 61 29.85 -23.69 -14.96
N THR A 62 29.55 -22.45 -14.62
CA THR A 62 29.71 -21.95 -13.24
C THR A 62 28.68 -22.67 -12.38
N THR A 63 29.10 -23.74 -11.70
CA THR A 63 28.28 -24.39 -10.67
C THR A 63 28.18 -23.43 -9.48
N THR A 64 27.06 -22.70 -9.38
CA THR A 64 26.73 -21.95 -8.19
C THR A 64 26.49 -22.94 -7.06
N THR A 65 27.46 -23.10 -6.18
CA THR A 65 27.31 -23.93 -4.97
C THR A 65 26.40 -23.15 -4.02
N THR A 66 25.13 -23.52 -3.97
CA THR A 66 24.18 -22.98 -2.96
C THR A 66 24.66 -23.44 -1.57
N ALA A 67 24.83 -22.52 -0.65
CA ALA A 67 25.14 -22.82 0.75
C ALA A 67 24.07 -23.78 1.34
N PRO A 68 24.45 -24.73 2.21
CA PRO A 68 23.47 -25.63 2.83
C PRO A 68 22.49 -24.84 3.65
N LYS A 69 21.19 -25.17 3.52
CA LYS A 69 20.11 -24.53 4.29
C LYS A 69 20.22 -24.87 5.78
N VAL A 70 19.90 -23.89 6.61
CA VAL A 70 19.85 -24.03 8.06
C VAL A 70 18.43 -24.43 8.46
N PRO A 71 18.21 -25.55 9.17
CA PRO A 71 16.86 -25.96 9.55
C PRO A 71 16.29 -25.05 10.66
N LEU A 72 14.99 -24.81 10.62
CA LEU A 72 14.25 -24.14 11.69
C LEU A 72 13.62 -25.20 12.61
N GLY A 73 13.96 -25.18 13.90
CA GLY A 73 13.54 -26.19 14.89
C GLY A 73 12.09 -26.05 15.37
N ARG A 74 11.44 -24.89 15.13
CA ARG A 74 10.08 -24.58 15.60
C ARG A 74 9.41 -23.57 14.65
N THR A 75 8.09 -23.51 14.68
CA THR A 75 7.35 -22.40 14.06
C THR A 75 7.52 -21.13 14.90
N LEU A 76 7.83 -20.02 14.22
CA LEU A 76 7.96 -18.70 14.87
C LEU A 76 6.69 -17.90 14.66
N THR A 77 6.24 -17.25 15.74
CA THR A 77 5.01 -16.47 15.80
C THR A 77 5.15 -15.34 16.81
N ARG A 78 4.18 -14.44 16.82
CA ARG A 78 4.13 -13.28 17.74
C ARG A 78 4.52 -13.64 19.18
N GLY A 79 5.39 -12.82 19.76
CA GLY A 79 5.82 -12.93 21.16
C GLY A 79 6.96 -13.91 21.41
N LEU A 80 7.40 -14.68 20.41
CA LEU A 80 8.61 -15.49 20.53
C LEU A 80 9.85 -14.62 20.38
N ALA A 81 10.93 -15.07 21.01
CA ALA A 81 12.24 -14.43 20.91
C ALA A 81 13.36 -15.49 20.82
N GLY A 82 14.50 -15.08 20.28
CA GLY A 82 15.71 -15.88 20.16
C GLY A 82 16.53 -15.60 18.92
N ASP A 83 17.67 -16.26 18.78
CA ASP A 83 18.57 -16.13 17.63
C ASP A 83 17.90 -16.58 16.34
N ASP A 84 16.97 -17.54 16.41
CA ASP A 84 16.18 -18.01 15.28
C ASP A 84 15.23 -16.90 14.75
N VAL A 85 14.71 -16.04 15.61
CA VAL A 85 13.93 -14.87 15.20
C VAL A 85 14.85 -13.83 14.55
N ALA A 86 16.01 -13.52 15.16
CA ALA A 86 16.96 -12.58 14.57
C ALA A 86 17.45 -13.04 13.18
N MET A 87 17.64 -14.34 12.99
CA MET A 87 18.01 -14.93 11.71
C MET A 87 16.93 -14.70 10.63
N ILE A 88 15.65 -14.82 10.99
CA ILE A 88 14.54 -14.56 10.06
C ILE A 88 14.41 -13.06 9.77
N GLN A 89 14.53 -12.21 10.79
CA GLN A 89 14.55 -10.75 10.60
C GLN A 89 15.67 -10.33 9.65
N GLN A 90 16.88 -10.87 9.84
CA GLN A 90 18.01 -10.60 8.95
C GLN A 90 17.69 -11.05 7.52
N ARG A 91 17.12 -12.24 7.34
CA ARG A 91 16.79 -12.74 6.01
C ARG A 91 15.70 -11.93 5.32
N LEU A 92 14.66 -11.49 6.05
CA LEU A 92 13.64 -10.58 5.52
C LEU A 92 14.29 -9.27 5.06
N HIS A 93 15.13 -8.69 5.89
CA HIS A 93 15.89 -7.47 5.55
C HIS A 93 16.77 -7.66 4.31
N ASP A 94 17.47 -8.80 4.17
CA ASP A 94 18.32 -9.11 3.01
C ASP A 94 17.50 -9.29 1.71
N LEU A 95 16.20 -9.46 1.83
CA LEU A 95 15.23 -9.57 0.73
C LEU A 95 14.41 -8.29 0.52
N ASP A 96 14.82 -7.18 1.14
CA ASP A 96 14.18 -5.86 1.11
C ASP A 96 12.79 -5.80 1.76
N PHE A 97 12.39 -6.84 2.52
CA PHE A 97 11.24 -6.77 3.43
C PHE A 97 11.71 -6.19 4.76
N ASP A 98 11.16 -5.04 5.16
CA ASP A 98 11.58 -4.41 6.41
C ASP A 98 10.87 -5.02 7.62
N PRO A 99 11.56 -5.85 8.44
CA PRO A 99 11.00 -6.47 9.65
C PRO A 99 11.06 -5.55 10.88
N GLY A 100 11.51 -4.31 10.74
CA GLY A 100 11.95 -3.46 11.85
C GLY A 100 13.35 -3.82 12.35
N PRO A 101 13.68 -3.52 13.61
CA PRO A 101 14.97 -3.87 14.21
C PRO A 101 15.23 -5.38 14.17
N ILE A 102 16.49 -5.75 13.91
CA ILE A 102 16.94 -7.14 14.01
C ILE A 102 17.31 -7.39 15.48
N ASP A 103 16.30 -7.51 16.32
CA ASP A 103 16.42 -7.59 17.78
C ASP A 103 16.15 -8.99 18.35
N GLY A 104 15.77 -9.93 17.48
CA GLY A 104 15.41 -11.27 17.89
C GLY A 104 14.05 -11.37 18.58
N ILE A 105 13.17 -10.35 18.48
CA ILE A 105 11.82 -10.35 19.04
C ILE A 105 10.79 -10.39 17.92
N TYR A 106 9.93 -11.41 17.88
CA TYR A 106 8.90 -11.56 16.87
C TYR A 106 7.72 -10.60 17.18
N GLY A 107 7.92 -9.35 16.81
CA GLY A 107 6.97 -8.25 17.02
C GLY A 107 6.02 -8.02 15.86
N THR A 108 5.24 -6.93 15.94
CA THR A 108 4.28 -6.53 14.89
C THR A 108 4.98 -6.19 13.57
N MET A 109 6.14 -5.51 13.60
CA MET A 109 6.91 -5.17 12.39
C MET A 109 7.38 -6.42 11.66
N THR A 110 7.92 -7.42 12.40
CA THR A 110 8.30 -8.72 11.82
C THR A 110 7.11 -9.44 11.20
N ILE A 111 5.93 -9.42 11.86
CA ILE A 111 4.70 -10.02 11.34
C ILE A 111 4.30 -9.36 10.01
N GLN A 112 4.30 -8.03 9.94
CA GLN A 112 3.93 -7.28 8.74
C GLN A 112 4.88 -7.56 7.56
N ALA A 113 6.18 -7.72 7.83
CA ALA A 113 7.15 -8.16 6.84
C ALA A 113 6.88 -9.60 6.36
N VAL A 114 6.53 -10.50 7.28
CA VAL A 114 6.15 -11.88 6.93
C VAL A 114 4.85 -11.91 6.12
N TRP A 115 3.84 -11.09 6.46
CA TRP A 115 2.64 -10.97 5.62
C TRP A 115 2.94 -10.52 4.19
N ALA A 116 3.85 -9.55 4.03
CA ALA A 116 4.28 -9.14 2.70
C ALA A 116 4.98 -10.30 1.95
N PHE A 117 5.84 -11.05 2.64
CA PHE A 117 6.52 -12.21 2.08
C PHE A 117 5.55 -13.34 1.69
N GLU A 118 4.61 -13.71 2.58
CA GLU A 118 3.59 -14.73 2.31
C GLU A 118 2.79 -14.38 1.04
N LYS A 119 2.37 -13.12 0.91
CA LYS A 119 1.55 -12.68 -0.21
C LYS A 119 2.35 -12.55 -1.52
N LEU A 120 3.52 -11.91 -1.47
CA LEU A 120 4.28 -11.59 -2.68
C LEU A 120 5.08 -12.79 -3.21
N VAL A 121 5.70 -13.58 -2.31
CA VAL A 121 6.62 -14.66 -2.68
C VAL A 121 5.96 -16.02 -2.66
N LEU A 122 5.09 -16.28 -1.67
CA LEU A 122 4.40 -17.56 -1.56
C LEU A 122 3.06 -17.59 -2.30
N GLY A 123 2.54 -16.42 -2.74
CA GLY A 123 1.25 -16.31 -3.39
C GLY A 123 0.06 -16.63 -2.48
N VAL A 124 0.23 -16.50 -1.17
CA VAL A 124 -0.84 -16.73 -0.18
C VAL A 124 -1.89 -15.61 -0.33
N PRO A 125 -3.17 -15.95 -0.50
CA PRO A 125 -4.23 -14.96 -0.50
C PRO A 125 -4.19 -14.10 0.77
N ARG A 126 -4.48 -12.80 0.66
CA ARG A 126 -4.44 -11.88 1.82
C ARG A 126 -5.34 -12.31 2.99
N THR A 127 -6.38 -13.08 2.73
CA THR A 127 -7.31 -13.62 3.74
C THR A 127 -6.81 -14.88 4.42
N GLU A 128 -5.71 -15.46 3.96
CA GLU A 128 -5.16 -16.74 4.45
C GLU A 128 -3.75 -16.57 5.03
N MET A 129 -3.16 -15.37 4.96
CA MET A 129 -1.84 -15.12 5.52
C MET A 129 -1.84 -15.32 7.04
N THR A 130 -0.78 -15.89 7.55
CA THR A 130 -0.66 -16.26 8.97
C THR A 130 0.27 -15.36 9.76
N GLY A 131 1.21 -14.73 9.09
CA GLY A 131 2.31 -14.00 9.73
C GLY A 131 3.20 -14.90 10.59
N GLN A 132 3.24 -16.19 10.29
CA GLN A 132 4.08 -17.17 10.98
C GLN A 132 5.17 -17.70 10.05
N VAL A 133 6.34 -17.95 10.60
CA VAL A 133 7.41 -18.63 9.86
C VAL A 133 7.49 -20.06 10.33
N THR A 134 6.87 -20.96 9.55
CA THR A 134 7.01 -22.41 9.73
C THR A 134 8.37 -22.88 9.18
N PRO A 135 8.83 -24.10 9.53
CA PRO A 135 10.03 -24.69 8.90
C PRO A 135 9.97 -24.68 7.37
N ALA A 136 8.80 -24.86 6.75
CA ALA A 136 8.62 -24.84 5.29
C ALA A 136 8.75 -23.41 4.73
N VAL A 137 8.19 -22.39 5.40
CA VAL A 137 8.34 -20.98 5.02
C VAL A 137 9.81 -20.58 5.10
N TRP A 138 10.50 -20.96 6.19
CA TRP A 138 11.92 -20.70 6.37
C TRP A 138 12.77 -21.39 5.30
N ASP A 139 12.46 -22.63 4.96
CA ASP A 139 13.15 -23.34 3.88
C ASP A 139 13.05 -22.58 2.55
N ARG A 140 11.85 -22.06 2.22
CA ARG A 140 11.63 -21.25 1.02
C ARG A 140 12.33 -19.89 1.08
N MET A 141 12.40 -19.24 2.26
CA MET A 141 13.12 -17.98 2.43
C MET A 141 14.60 -18.09 2.10
N GLN A 142 15.21 -19.27 2.29
CA GLN A 142 16.62 -19.53 2.02
C GLN A 142 16.93 -19.79 0.54
N ASP A 143 15.92 -20.00 -0.29
CA ASP A 143 16.13 -20.14 -1.73
C ASP A 143 16.52 -18.79 -2.36
N PRO A 144 17.14 -18.82 -3.55
CA PRO A 144 17.24 -17.61 -4.36
C PRO A 144 15.85 -17.06 -4.67
N ILE A 145 15.62 -15.80 -4.34
CA ILE A 145 14.38 -15.06 -4.60
C ILE A 145 14.77 -13.84 -5.40
N ASP A 146 14.17 -13.70 -6.58
CA ASP A 146 14.38 -12.58 -7.49
C ASP A 146 13.03 -11.86 -7.64
N ILE A 147 12.91 -10.68 -7.07
CA ILE A 147 11.70 -9.86 -7.12
C ILE A 147 11.93 -8.80 -8.17
N ARG A 148 11.07 -8.80 -9.19
CA ARG A 148 11.13 -7.86 -10.31
C ARG A 148 9.83 -7.07 -10.40
N PRO A 149 9.90 -5.81 -10.90
CA PRO A 149 8.70 -5.03 -11.10
C PRO A 149 7.78 -5.69 -12.12
N ARG A 150 6.47 -5.57 -11.92
CA ARG A 150 5.47 -5.95 -12.94
C ARG A 150 5.59 -5.06 -14.18
N ARG A 151 6.08 -3.82 -14.00
CA ARG A 151 6.37 -2.88 -15.08
C ARG A 151 7.83 -2.47 -15.05
N THR A 152 8.67 -3.26 -15.72
CA THR A 152 10.09 -2.92 -15.84
C THR A 152 10.29 -1.61 -16.61
N THR A 153 11.21 -0.79 -16.12
CA THR A 153 11.66 0.44 -16.78
C THR A 153 12.93 0.20 -17.59
N GLY A 154 13.49 -1.00 -17.56
CA GLY A 154 14.81 -1.32 -18.10
C GLY A 154 15.95 -0.67 -17.30
N GLY A 155 15.70 -0.39 -16.01
CA GLY A 155 16.65 0.27 -15.12
C GLY A 155 16.80 1.77 -15.36
N LEU A 156 15.82 2.40 -16.05
CA LEU A 156 15.90 3.81 -16.46
C LEU A 156 15.27 4.79 -15.47
N SER A 157 14.42 4.31 -14.57
CA SER A 157 13.75 5.19 -13.60
C SER A 157 13.33 4.43 -12.36
N ASP A 158 13.19 5.19 -11.27
CA ASP A 158 12.63 4.73 -10.02
C ASP A 158 11.12 4.80 -10.07
N HIS A 159 10.44 3.90 -9.36
CA HIS A 159 8.98 3.87 -9.30
C HIS A 159 8.47 3.07 -8.11
N ILE A 160 7.18 3.24 -7.83
CA ILE A 160 6.45 2.53 -6.79
C ILE A 160 5.40 1.65 -7.46
N GLU A 161 5.28 0.41 -7.03
CA GLU A 161 4.21 -0.49 -7.40
C GLU A 161 3.35 -0.84 -6.18
N VAL A 162 2.03 -0.64 -6.28
CA VAL A 162 1.04 -0.97 -5.24
C VAL A 162 0.11 -2.05 -5.77
N TYR A 163 0.08 -3.19 -5.10
CA TYR A 163 -0.74 -4.35 -5.46
C TYR A 163 -1.91 -4.44 -4.49
N LEU A 164 -3.07 -3.88 -4.87
CA LEU A 164 -4.25 -3.82 -4.00
C LEU A 164 -4.81 -5.19 -3.65
N PRO A 165 -4.88 -6.18 -4.57
CA PRO A 165 -5.34 -7.52 -4.20
C PRO A 165 -4.48 -8.18 -3.12
N GLU A 166 -3.17 -8.01 -3.23
CA GLU A 166 -2.20 -8.57 -2.30
C GLU A 166 -2.00 -7.69 -1.06
N GLN A 167 -2.39 -6.42 -1.09
CA GLN A 167 -2.06 -5.44 -0.05
C GLN A 167 -0.55 -5.42 0.22
N VAL A 168 0.22 -5.21 -0.85
CA VAL A 168 1.68 -5.10 -0.84
C VAL A 168 2.09 -3.90 -1.67
N MET A 169 3.13 -3.21 -1.23
CA MET A 169 3.79 -2.15 -1.99
C MET A 169 5.28 -2.48 -2.13
N VAL A 170 5.84 -2.17 -3.29
CA VAL A 170 7.26 -2.29 -3.58
C VAL A 170 7.77 -0.96 -4.14
N VAL A 171 8.90 -0.51 -3.64
CA VAL A 171 9.68 0.61 -4.21
C VAL A 171 10.84 0.01 -4.98
N PHE A 172 10.99 0.43 -6.23
CA PHE A 172 12.06 0.00 -7.10
C PHE A 172 12.99 1.16 -7.47
N HIS A 173 14.28 0.95 -7.34
CA HIS A 173 15.31 1.82 -7.92
C HIS A 173 15.97 1.09 -9.08
N ALA A 174 15.86 1.64 -10.28
CA ALA A 174 16.40 1.05 -11.51
C ALA A 174 15.97 -0.44 -11.70
N ASP A 175 14.70 -0.74 -11.39
CA ASP A 175 14.08 -2.08 -11.43
C ASP A 175 14.57 -3.08 -10.34
N ASP A 176 15.44 -2.67 -9.42
CA ASP A 176 15.79 -3.47 -8.25
C ASP A 176 14.94 -3.03 -7.04
N PRO A 177 14.38 -3.96 -6.26
CA PRO A 177 13.59 -3.60 -5.08
C PRO A 177 14.51 -2.99 -4.01
N VAL A 178 14.02 -1.95 -3.33
CA VAL A 178 14.70 -1.31 -2.19
C VAL A 178 13.84 -1.27 -0.95
N LEU A 179 12.54 -1.52 -1.10
CA LEU A 179 11.57 -1.68 0.00
C LEU A 179 10.40 -2.51 -0.46
N ILE A 180 10.05 -3.52 0.31
CA ILE A 180 8.83 -4.32 0.15
C ILE A 180 8.07 -4.29 1.47
N THR A 181 6.80 -3.88 1.44
CA THR A 181 6.02 -3.75 2.66
C THR A 181 4.57 -4.17 2.51
N HIS A 182 4.01 -4.71 3.59
CA HIS A 182 2.57 -4.83 3.75
C HIS A 182 1.92 -3.44 3.83
N VAL A 183 0.75 -3.30 3.19
CA VAL A 183 -0.04 -2.08 3.23
C VAL A 183 -1.49 -2.37 3.60
N SER A 184 -2.24 -1.31 3.99
CA SER A 184 -3.69 -1.36 4.13
C SER A 184 -4.30 -0.19 3.36
N SER A 185 -4.98 -0.50 2.27
CA SER A 185 -5.61 0.47 1.35
C SER A 185 -7.05 0.78 1.74
N GLY A 186 -7.81 1.41 0.84
CA GLY A 186 -9.23 1.72 1.03
C GLY A 186 -10.05 0.51 1.43
N GLU A 187 -10.91 0.69 2.44
CA GLU A 187 -11.76 -0.35 3.01
C GLU A 187 -12.68 -0.96 1.97
N LEU A 188 -12.87 -2.27 2.05
CA LEU A 188 -13.79 -3.02 1.20
C LEU A 188 -14.96 -3.52 2.02
N ASP A 189 -16.14 -3.54 1.42
CA ASP A 189 -17.34 -4.14 1.99
C ASP A 189 -17.33 -5.68 1.90
N GLU A 190 -18.41 -6.32 2.32
CA GLU A 190 -18.56 -7.78 2.29
C GLU A 190 -18.55 -8.41 0.88
N PHE A 191 -18.75 -7.59 -0.15
CA PHE A 191 -18.71 -8.00 -1.56
C PHE A 191 -17.36 -7.75 -2.22
N GLY A 192 -16.42 -7.11 -1.50
CA GLY A 192 -15.10 -6.73 -2.02
C GLY A 192 -15.08 -5.41 -2.80
N GLU A 193 -16.18 -4.65 -2.77
CA GLU A 193 -16.27 -3.31 -3.35
C GLU A 193 -15.84 -2.24 -2.33
N PRO A 194 -15.44 -1.03 -2.76
CA PRO A 194 -15.10 0.05 -1.84
C PRO A 194 -16.25 0.34 -0.88
N ALA A 195 -15.98 0.27 0.43
CA ALA A 195 -16.99 0.50 1.47
C ALA A 195 -17.48 1.97 1.46
N LEU A 196 -18.79 2.15 1.63
CA LEU A 196 -19.36 3.48 1.82
C LEU A 196 -19.11 3.94 3.26
N TYR A 197 -18.56 5.14 3.43
CA TYR A 197 -18.46 5.79 4.73
C TYR A 197 -19.17 7.14 4.71
N CYS A 198 -19.74 7.53 5.87
CA CYS A 198 -20.35 8.84 6.07
C CYS A 198 -19.87 9.37 7.41
N GLU A 199 -19.18 10.50 7.40
CA GLU A 199 -18.60 11.11 8.60
C GLU A 199 -18.84 12.62 8.62
N THR A 200 -19.00 13.17 9.82
CA THR A 200 -18.99 14.62 10.02
C THR A 200 -17.54 15.04 10.24
N VAL A 201 -17.00 15.78 9.27
CA VAL A 201 -15.59 16.19 9.28
C VAL A 201 -15.44 17.69 9.44
N THR A 202 -14.41 18.11 10.16
CA THR A 202 -14.08 19.53 10.33
C THR A 202 -12.77 19.83 9.58
N TYR A 203 -12.85 20.79 8.68
CA TYR A 203 -11.71 21.31 7.94
C TYR A 203 -11.23 22.58 8.62
N ASP A 204 -10.00 22.60 9.09
CA ASP A 204 -9.32 23.76 9.67
C ASP A 204 -8.29 24.36 8.71
N THR A 205 -8.02 23.67 7.58
CA THR A 205 -7.09 24.08 6.55
C THR A 205 -7.74 24.03 5.16
N ASP A 206 -7.25 24.89 4.25
CA ASP A 206 -7.58 24.82 2.83
C ASP A 206 -6.84 23.67 2.11
N ASN A 207 -7.04 23.53 0.79
CA ASN A 207 -6.40 22.50 -0.02
C ASN A 207 -4.87 22.67 -0.12
N GLU A 208 -4.37 23.87 0.09
CA GLU A 208 -2.95 24.22 0.13
C GLU A 208 -2.33 23.93 1.50
N GLY A 209 -3.15 23.74 2.54
CA GLY A 209 -2.74 23.50 3.92
C GLY A 209 -2.60 24.77 4.76
N ASN A 210 -3.11 25.92 4.30
CA ASN A 210 -3.18 27.12 5.11
C ASN A 210 -4.35 27.04 6.07
N LEU A 211 -4.20 27.60 7.27
CA LEU A 211 -5.29 27.66 8.24
C LEU A 211 -6.44 28.54 7.72
N LEU A 212 -7.66 28.02 7.87
CA LEU A 212 -8.87 28.79 7.64
C LEU A 212 -9.09 29.79 8.79
N GLU A 213 -9.73 30.94 8.50
CA GLU A 213 -10.12 31.91 9.54
C GLU A 213 -11.11 31.27 10.53
N GLU A 214 -12.04 30.47 10.02
CA GLU A 214 -12.96 29.64 10.81
C GLU A 214 -13.00 28.22 10.29
N PRO A 215 -12.93 27.19 11.15
CA PRO A 215 -13.09 25.80 10.75
C PRO A 215 -14.46 25.55 10.13
N VAL A 216 -14.51 24.76 9.06
CA VAL A 216 -15.75 24.41 8.36
C VAL A 216 -16.09 22.95 8.66
N THR A 217 -17.24 22.72 9.30
CA THR A 217 -17.74 21.36 9.56
C THR A 217 -18.82 21.00 8.56
N ARG A 218 -18.72 19.81 7.96
CA ARG A 218 -19.70 19.29 7.02
C ARG A 218 -19.77 17.77 7.07
N ASP A 219 -20.92 17.22 6.69
CA ASP A 219 -21.08 15.79 6.47
C ASP A 219 -20.48 15.43 5.11
N VAL A 220 -19.66 14.37 5.10
CA VAL A 220 -19.03 13.82 3.91
C VAL A 220 -19.43 12.35 3.80
N CYS A 221 -20.03 11.98 2.67
CA CYS A 221 -20.23 10.58 2.30
C CYS A 221 -19.42 10.28 1.05
N ALA A 222 -18.61 9.22 1.08
CA ALA A 222 -17.82 8.80 -0.06
C ALA A 222 -17.51 7.30 0.04
N TYR A 223 -16.98 6.73 -1.04
CA TYR A 223 -16.47 5.37 -1.02
C TYR A 223 -14.99 5.36 -0.65
N ALA A 224 -14.60 4.39 0.20
CA ALA A 224 -13.24 4.17 0.64
C ALA A 224 -12.35 3.58 -0.48
N LYS A 225 -12.31 4.28 -1.63
CA LYS A 225 -11.67 3.78 -2.85
C LYS A 225 -10.21 4.19 -2.92
N THR A 226 -9.31 3.20 -3.05
CA THR A 226 -7.96 3.43 -3.60
C THR A 226 -8.02 3.12 -5.10
N PRO A 227 -8.00 4.12 -6.00
CA PRO A 227 -8.12 3.86 -7.42
C PRO A 227 -6.89 3.17 -7.99
N GLY A 228 -7.10 2.22 -8.92
CA GLY A 228 -6.06 1.74 -9.82
C GLY A 228 -5.63 2.82 -10.80
N GLY A 229 -4.46 2.62 -11.44
CA GLY A 229 -3.99 3.52 -12.49
C GLY A 229 -2.50 3.87 -12.41
N VAL A 230 -2.10 4.76 -13.30
CA VAL A 230 -0.73 5.31 -13.37
C VAL A 230 -0.75 6.73 -12.83
N PHE A 231 -0.03 6.94 -11.77
CA PHE A 231 0.09 8.22 -11.07
C PHE A 231 1.55 8.66 -10.96
N THR A 232 1.77 9.80 -10.32
CA THR A 232 3.10 10.28 -9.97
C THR A 232 3.11 10.89 -8.57
N VAL A 233 4.22 10.81 -7.87
CA VAL A 233 4.43 11.51 -6.61
C VAL A 233 4.34 13.02 -6.87
N ARG A 234 3.36 13.68 -6.24
CA ARG A 234 3.07 15.11 -6.45
C ARG A 234 3.56 15.99 -5.31
N ARG A 235 3.34 15.54 -4.09
CA ARG A 235 3.64 16.30 -2.87
C ARG A 235 4.04 15.36 -1.75
N MET A 236 5.00 15.77 -0.96
CA MET A 236 5.42 15.14 0.28
C MET A 236 5.30 16.16 1.41
N VAL A 237 4.93 15.69 2.60
CA VAL A 237 4.81 16.53 3.80
C VAL A 237 5.56 15.83 4.92
N ASP A 238 6.52 16.53 5.52
CA ASP A 238 7.27 16.01 6.65
C ASP A 238 6.41 15.97 7.92
N GLY A 239 6.59 14.92 8.71
CA GLY A 239 5.93 14.76 9.99
C GLY A 239 4.44 14.46 9.89
N ILE A 240 3.70 14.84 10.92
CA ILE A 240 2.25 14.56 11.00
C ILE A 240 1.48 15.61 10.23
N ARG A 241 0.64 15.16 9.30
CA ARG A 241 -0.44 15.97 8.76
C ARG A 241 -1.76 15.56 9.39
N ASN A 242 -2.34 16.47 10.16
CA ASN A 242 -3.67 16.31 10.66
C ASN A 242 -4.65 16.51 9.51
N GLY A 243 -5.42 15.49 9.21
CA GLY A 243 -6.43 15.50 8.16
C GLY A 243 -7.83 15.35 8.73
N PRO A 244 -8.86 15.79 8.01
CA PRO A 244 -10.25 15.71 8.48
C PRO A 244 -10.72 14.26 8.68
N LEU A 245 -10.09 13.28 8.02
CA LEU A 245 -10.37 11.83 8.13
C LEU A 245 -9.31 11.09 8.94
N GLY A 246 -8.51 11.81 9.73
CA GLY A 246 -7.47 11.26 10.58
C GLY A 246 -6.06 11.70 10.22
N ASP A 247 -5.13 11.41 11.11
CA ASP A 247 -3.74 11.82 10.99
C ASP A 247 -2.98 10.91 10.01
N MET A 248 -2.11 11.54 9.22
CA MET A 248 -1.21 10.86 8.29
C MET A 248 0.23 11.18 8.67
N TRP A 249 1.06 10.16 8.83
CA TRP A 249 2.48 10.34 9.13
C TRP A 249 3.30 10.36 7.85
N SER A 250 4.07 11.44 7.64
CA SER A 250 4.96 11.65 6.47
C SER A 250 4.30 11.30 5.13
N PRO A 251 3.12 11.88 4.79
CA PRO A 251 2.36 11.48 3.61
C PRO A 251 3.06 11.87 2.30
N VAL A 252 3.03 10.92 1.34
CA VAL A 252 3.47 11.05 -0.05
C VAL A 252 2.23 10.98 -0.93
N TYR A 253 1.77 12.14 -1.41
CA TYR A 253 0.55 12.26 -2.21
C TYR A 253 0.81 11.93 -3.67
N PHE A 254 -0.01 11.05 -4.25
CA PHE A 254 0.11 10.66 -5.65
C PHE A 254 -1.18 10.87 -6.45
N ASN A 255 -2.36 10.87 -5.82
CA ASN A 255 -3.65 11.00 -6.50
C ASN A 255 -4.59 11.89 -5.69
N PHE A 256 -4.70 13.19 -6.03
CA PHE A 256 -5.46 14.20 -5.28
C PHE A 256 -5.15 14.15 -3.77
N GLY A 257 -6.15 13.79 -2.94
CA GLY A 257 -6.00 13.64 -1.49
C GLY A 257 -5.46 12.28 -1.05
N ILE A 258 -5.29 11.32 -1.95
CA ILE A 258 -4.77 9.99 -1.63
C ILE A 258 -3.25 10.03 -1.52
N ALA A 259 -2.75 9.47 -0.43
CA ALA A 259 -1.33 9.40 -0.12
C ALA A 259 -0.93 7.99 0.34
N ILE A 260 0.36 7.68 0.21
CA ILE A 260 1.05 6.63 0.97
C ILE A 260 1.53 7.31 2.25
N HIS A 261 1.16 6.77 3.42
CA HIS A 261 1.51 7.40 4.70
C HIS A 261 1.64 6.40 5.84
N GLY A 262 2.43 6.74 6.83
CA GLY A 262 2.50 5.97 8.07
C GLY A 262 1.20 6.02 8.85
N ALA A 263 0.85 4.87 9.44
CA ALA A 263 -0.29 4.74 10.33
C ALA A 263 0.05 3.83 11.51
N ILE A 264 -0.54 4.14 12.69
CA ILE A 264 -0.38 3.30 13.88
C ILE A 264 -0.99 1.91 13.63
N ASN A 265 -2.11 1.88 12.91
CA ASN A 265 -2.81 0.64 12.58
C ASN A 265 -2.74 0.37 11.07
N VAL A 266 -2.03 -0.70 10.72
CA VAL A 266 -1.96 -1.26 9.37
C VAL A 266 -2.41 -2.72 9.47
N PRO A 267 -3.73 -2.97 9.45
CA PRO A 267 -4.31 -4.28 9.65
C PRO A 267 -4.13 -5.20 8.43
N GLU A 268 -4.48 -6.45 8.60
CA GLU A 268 -4.41 -7.49 7.57
C GLU A 268 -5.27 -7.18 6.34
N SER A 269 -6.38 -6.47 6.56
CA SER A 269 -7.35 -6.11 5.52
C SER A 269 -7.25 -4.63 5.14
N PRO A 270 -7.76 -4.24 3.96
CA PRO A 270 -8.01 -2.85 3.62
C PRO A 270 -8.92 -2.19 4.67
N ALA A 271 -8.53 -1.01 5.18
CA ALA A 271 -9.25 -0.34 6.28
C ALA A 271 -9.09 1.18 6.30
N SER A 272 -8.64 1.80 5.20
CA SER A 272 -8.51 3.26 5.09
C SER A 272 -9.69 3.87 4.33
N HIS A 273 -9.81 5.19 4.32
CA HIS A 273 -10.75 5.91 3.48
C HIS A 273 -10.26 6.08 2.01
N GLY A 274 -9.20 5.37 1.62
CA GLY A 274 -8.64 5.41 0.28
C GLY A 274 -7.12 5.61 0.22
N CYS A 275 -6.49 6.13 1.27
CA CYS A 275 -5.04 6.22 1.37
C CYS A 275 -4.40 4.82 1.50
N VAL A 276 -3.12 4.73 1.19
CA VAL A 276 -2.31 3.51 1.36
C VAL A 276 -1.52 3.65 2.66
N ARG A 277 -1.95 2.93 3.70
CA ARG A 277 -1.28 2.92 5.00
C ARG A 277 -0.07 2.01 4.96
N ILE A 278 1.07 2.50 5.44
CA ILE A 278 2.30 1.73 5.67
C ILE A 278 2.65 1.72 7.16
N PRO A 279 3.43 0.73 7.65
CA PRO A 279 3.91 0.70 9.03
C PRO A 279 4.65 1.99 9.41
N MET A 280 4.48 2.44 10.67
CA MET A 280 5.06 3.69 11.16
C MET A 280 6.57 3.75 11.00
N HIS A 281 7.30 2.68 11.37
CA HIS A 281 8.76 2.64 11.27
C HIS A 281 9.27 2.82 9.84
N ILE A 282 8.51 2.33 8.85
CA ILE A 282 8.83 2.52 7.43
C ILE A 282 8.58 3.97 7.02
N SER A 283 7.51 4.60 7.50
CA SER A 283 7.19 5.98 7.14
C SER A 283 8.22 7.01 7.61
N GLU A 284 9.05 6.67 8.60
CA GLU A 284 10.12 7.53 9.10
C GLU A 284 11.21 7.78 8.05
N TYR A 285 11.40 6.84 7.12
CA TYR A 285 12.42 6.97 6.08
C TYR A 285 11.87 6.85 4.64
N PHE A 286 10.61 6.43 4.46
CA PHE A 286 10.01 6.20 3.14
C PHE A 286 10.20 7.37 2.17
N GLN A 287 10.06 8.62 2.66
CA GLN A 287 10.25 9.81 1.83
C GLN A 287 11.69 9.98 1.31
N THR A 288 12.67 9.27 1.88
CA THR A 288 14.05 9.28 1.38
C THR A 288 14.29 8.32 0.22
N LEU A 289 13.32 7.43 -0.04
CA LEU A 289 13.38 6.43 -1.12
C LEU A 289 12.67 6.89 -2.39
N VAL A 290 11.94 8.03 -2.36
CA VAL A 290 11.09 8.47 -3.46
C VAL A 290 11.27 9.95 -3.73
N ASP A 291 11.11 10.34 -4.98
CA ASP A 291 11.20 11.73 -5.42
C ASP A 291 9.88 12.20 -6.05
N LYS A 292 9.68 13.54 -6.10
CA LYS A 292 8.59 14.12 -6.87
C LYS A 292 8.75 13.79 -8.35
N GLY A 293 7.71 13.25 -8.95
CA GLY A 293 7.69 12.82 -10.33
C GLY A 293 7.85 11.32 -10.51
N ASP A 294 8.29 10.59 -9.49
CA ASP A 294 8.35 9.14 -9.54
C ASP A 294 6.98 8.56 -9.84
N ARG A 295 6.93 7.54 -10.68
CA ARG A 295 5.68 6.88 -11.05
C ARG A 295 5.16 6.05 -9.89
N VAL A 296 3.85 6.08 -9.71
CA VAL A 296 3.12 5.21 -8.79
C VAL A 296 2.14 4.40 -9.62
N LEU A 297 2.38 3.12 -9.74
CA LEU A 297 1.57 2.17 -10.48
C LEU A 297 0.71 1.39 -9.49
N VAL A 298 -0.61 1.47 -9.64
CA VAL A 298 -1.57 0.84 -8.73
C VAL A 298 -2.37 -0.21 -9.48
N TRP A 299 -2.15 -1.48 -9.16
CA TRP A 299 -2.94 -2.60 -9.68
C TRP A 299 -4.16 -2.82 -8.80
N ASN A 300 -5.35 -2.73 -9.40
CA ASN A 300 -6.63 -2.96 -8.71
C ASN A 300 -7.12 -4.42 -8.78
N GLY A 301 -6.38 -5.29 -9.47
CA GLY A 301 -6.75 -6.69 -9.67
C GLY A 301 -7.77 -6.93 -10.79
N VAL A 302 -8.23 -5.88 -11.47
CA VAL A 302 -9.21 -5.95 -12.57
C VAL A 302 -8.55 -5.56 -13.88
N SER A 303 -7.82 -4.43 -13.89
CA SER A 303 -7.18 -3.87 -15.09
C SER A 303 -5.71 -3.61 -14.84
N GLU A 304 -4.91 -3.61 -15.92
CA GLU A 304 -3.56 -3.08 -15.85
C GLU A 304 -3.61 -1.57 -15.57
N PRO A 305 -2.63 -1.00 -14.85
CA PRO A 305 -2.66 0.41 -14.49
C PRO A 305 -2.85 1.37 -15.68
N GLU A 306 -2.26 1.05 -16.82
CA GLU A 306 -2.33 1.84 -18.04
C GLU A 306 -3.70 1.78 -18.74
N ASP A 307 -4.48 0.74 -18.46
CA ASP A 307 -5.81 0.52 -19.05
C ASP A 307 -6.93 1.13 -18.18
N VAL A 308 -6.60 1.61 -16.98
CA VAL A 308 -7.56 2.30 -16.11
C VAL A 308 -7.89 3.66 -16.70
N THR A 309 -9.16 3.92 -16.96
CA THR A 309 -9.61 5.21 -17.51
C THR A 309 -9.44 6.34 -16.49
N TYR A 310 -9.39 7.59 -16.96
CA TYR A 310 -9.30 8.75 -16.08
C TYR A 310 -10.46 8.79 -15.06
N ALA A 311 -11.68 8.47 -15.49
CA ALA A 311 -12.84 8.46 -14.59
C ALA A 311 -12.73 7.40 -13.47
N GLU A 312 -12.19 6.22 -13.78
CA GLU A 312 -11.96 5.15 -12.82
C GLU A 312 -10.82 5.48 -11.85
N SER A 313 -9.83 6.24 -12.31
CA SER A 313 -8.67 6.67 -11.50
C SER A 313 -9.00 7.80 -10.52
N LEU A 314 -10.19 8.38 -10.57
CA LEU A 314 -10.58 9.43 -9.64
C LEU A 314 -10.95 8.87 -8.25
N PRO A 315 -10.56 9.55 -7.17
CA PRO A 315 -11.05 9.24 -5.83
C PRO A 315 -12.53 9.64 -5.67
N SER A 316 -13.16 9.13 -4.63
CA SER A 316 -14.58 9.39 -4.33
C SER A 316 -14.75 10.36 -3.15
N PHE A 317 -14.04 11.50 -3.22
CA PHE A 317 -14.05 12.50 -2.12
C PHE A 317 -14.98 13.70 -2.33
N ASP A 318 -15.74 13.72 -3.40
CA ASP A 318 -16.49 14.90 -3.81
C ASP A 318 -17.83 15.08 -3.09
N GLY A 319 -18.18 14.17 -2.17
CA GLY A 319 -19.47 14.20 -1.49
C GLY A 319 -20.67 14.01 -2.41
N SER A 320 -20.43 13.54 -3.64
CA SER A 320 -21.48 13.29 -4.64
C SER A 320 -22.31 12.04 -4.31
N VAL A 321 -21.86 11.22 -3.38
CA VAL A 321 -22.63 10.08 -2.86
C VAL A 321 -23.71 10.62 -1.93
N PRO A 322 -25.02 10.42 -2.23
CA PRO A 322 -26.09 10.87 -1.36
C PRO A 322 -25.97 10.23 0.03
N ASN A 323 -25.99 11.04 1.10
CA ASN A 323 -26.05 10.49 2.45
C ASN A 323 -27.34 9.66 2.60
N PRO A 324 -27.27 8.35 2.86
CA PRO A 324 -28.45 7.51 2.99
C PRO A 324 -29.36 7.93 4.17
N SER A 325 -28.84 8.70 5.11
CA SER A 325 -29.61 9.25 6.24
C SER A 325 -30.35 10.56 5.90
N THR A 326 -30.04 11.21 4.78
CA THR A 326 -30.73 12.44 4.38
C THR A 326 -31.88 12.10 3.44
N THR A 327 -33.06 11.92 3.98
CA THR A 327 -34.29 11.92 3.18
C THR A 327 -34.46 13.33 2.64
N THR A 328 -33.91 13.60 1.46
CA THR A 328 -34.13 14.87 0.77
C THR A 328 -35.58 14.90 0.30
N THR A 329 -36.44 15.53 1.07
CA THR A 329 -37.75 15.92 0.57
C THR A 329 -37.47 16.97 -0.51
N SER A 330 -37.37 16.54 -1.75
CA SER A 330 -37.32 17.48 -2.88
C SER A 330 -38.66 18.18 -2.97
N THR A 331 -38.74 19.36 -2.38
CA THR A 331 -39.85 20.27 -2.65
C THR A 331 -39.67 20.84 -4.06
N THR A 332 -40.28 20.19 -5.01
CA THR A 332 -40.36 20.75 -6.38
C THR A 332 -41.18 22.03 -6.31
N THR A 333 -40.51 23.18 -6.21
CA THR A 333 -41.14 24.46 -6.37
C THR A 333 -41.44 24.64 -7.86
N THR A 334 -42.67 24.31 -8.26
CA THR A 334 -43.18 24.61 -9.60
C THR A 334 -43.37 26.12 -9.66
N SER A 335 -42.43 26.84 -10.26
CA SER A 335 -42.58 28.24 -10.59
C SER A 335 -43.61 28.36 -11.69
N THR A 336 -44.85 28.69 -11.32
CA THR A 336 -45.92 29.06 -12.25
C THR A 336 -45.67 30.49 -12.72
N THR A 337 -45.18 30.67 -13.93
CA THR A 337 -45.11 31.98 -14.59
C THR A 337 -46.51 32.38 -14.99
N THR A 338 -47.11 33.30 -14.25
CA THR A 338 -48.41 33.89 -14.56
C THR A 338 -48.22 34.93 -15.67
N THR A 339 -48.58 34.59 -16.89
CA THR A 339 -48.73 35.58 -18.00
C THR A 339 -50.10 36.23 -17.86
N THR A 340 -50.11 37.51 -17.47
CA THR A 340 -51.33 38.33 -17.38
C THR A 340 -51.78 38.69 -18.79
N VAL A 341 -52.92 38.17 -19.26
CA VAL A 341 -53.67 38.67 -20.40
C VAL A 341 -55.00 39.22 -19.87
N ALA A 342 -55.32 40.44 -20.30
CA ALA A 342 -56.49 41.21 -19.88
C ALA A 342 -57.82 40.59 -20.39
N PRO A 343 -58.97 41.02 -19.82
CA PRO A 343 -60.21 40.23 -19.78
C PRO A 343 -61.13 40.43 -20.96
N GLU A 344 -61.80 39.36 -21.39
CA GLU A 344 -63.04 39.43 -22.13
C GLU A 344 -64.12 38.54 -21.49
N VAL A 345 -65.34 39.03 -21.39
CA VAL A 345 -66.51 38.66 -20.61
C VAL A 345 -67.44 37.79 -21.46
N PRO A 346 -68.55 37.21 -20.93
CA PRO A 346 -68.70 35.79 -20.51
C PRO A 346 -69.67 34.98 -21.35
N GLU A 347 -69.68 33.68 -21.17
CA GLU A 347 -70.93 32.91 -21.33
C GLU A 347 -70.94 31.66 -20.43
N SER A 348 -72.12 31.46 -19.84
CA SER A 348 -72.49 30.38 -18.92
C SER A 348 -72.65 29.04 -19.61
N THR A 349 -72.34 27.93 -18.92
CA THR A 349 -73.27 26.77 -18.71
C THR A 349 -72.66 25.70 -17.80
N THR A 350 -73.30 25.52 -16.66
CA THR A 350 -73.90 24.34 -16.01
C THR A 350 -73.16 22.97 -15.98
N THR A 351 -72.94 22.52 -14.73
CA THR A 351 -73.16 21.15 -14.15
C THR A 351 -72.20 20.03 -14.43
N SER A 352 -71.48 19.47 -13.45
CA SER A 352 -71.89 18.31 -12.65
C SER A 352 -70.78 17.89 -11.68
N SER A 353 -71.17 17.73 -10.42
CA SER A 353 -70.39 17.19 -9.33
C SER A 353 -70.19 15.66 -9.50
N THR A 354 -69.02 15.13 -9.20
CA THR A 354 -68.87 13.74 -8.79
C THR A 354 -67.84 13.65 -7.67
N THR A 355 -68.35 13.35 -6.51
CA THR A 355 -67.61 13.06 -5.28
C THR A 355 -67.16 11.59 -5.36
N THR A 356 -65.87 11.36 -5.27
CA THR A 356 -65.35 10.01 -5.04
C THR A 356 -64.55 9.98 -3.74
N THR A 357 -65.13 9.36 -2.75
CA THR A 357 -64.56 9.04 -1.45
C THR A 357 -63.59 7.86 -1.63
N SER A 358 -62.33 8.02 -1.25
CA SER A 358 -61.40 6.93 -1.16
C SER A 358 -61.01 6.69 0.28
N THR A 359 -61.33 5.51 0.76
CA THR A 359 -61.01 4.99 2.09
C THR A 359 -59.60 4.40 2.16
N THR A 360 -58.88 4.82 3.17
CA THR A 360 -57.58 4.28 3.60
C THR A 360 -57.77 2.92 4.28
N PRO A 361 -56.86 1.94 4.10
CA PRO A 361 -56.62 0.92 5.12
C PRO A 361 -55.30 1.12 5.82
N THR A 362 -55.40 1.34 7.11
CA THR A 362 -54.30 1.26 8.09
C THR A 362 -53.94 -0.17 8.32
N THR A 363 -52.66 -0.55 8.15
CA THR A 363 -52.10 -1.76 8.72
C THR A 363 -50.79 -1.41 9.45
N SER A 364 -50.88 -1.59 10.79
CA SER A 364 -49.71 -1.60 11.70
C SER A 364 -48.93 -2.92 11.54
N PRO A 365 -47.60 -2.89 11.55
CA PRO A 365 -46.86 -4.14 11.80
C PRO A 365 -46.60 -4.34 13.29
N SER A 366 -46.91 -5.54 13.75
CA SER A 366 -46.60 -6.04 15.09
C SER A 366 -45.10 -6.26 15.26
N THR A 367 -44.57 -5.71 16.34
CA THR A 367 -43.20 -5.95 16.81
C THR A 367 -43.16 -7.27 17.57
N THR A 368 -42.44 -8.25 17.08
CA THR A 368 -42.16 -9.51 17.82
C THR A 368 -40.76 -9.32 18.46
N THR A 369 -40.79 -9.20 19.79
CA THR A 369 -39.58 -9.20 20.62
C THR A 369 -39.18 -10.64 20.91
N THR A 370 -38.05 -11.09 20.35
CA THR A 370 -37.46 -12.39 20.70
C THR A 370 -36.42 -12.15 21.80
N THR A 371 -36.73 -12.60 23.01
CA THR A 371 -35.80 -12.61 24.14
C THR A 371 -34.92 -13.84 24.05
N THR A 372 -33.62 -13.65 23.77
CA THR A 372 -32.64 -14.74 23.87
C THR A 372 -32.04 -14.74 25.26
N THR A 373 -32.34 -15.77 26.03
CA THR A 373 -31.71 -16.06 27.33
C THR A 373 -30.32 -16.68 27.11
N VAL A 374 -29.30 -16.03 27.67
CA VAL A 374 -27.93 -16.54 27.77
C VAL A 374 -27.86 -17.46 28.99
N PRO A 375 -27.34 -18.71 28.91
CA PRO A 375 -27.10 -19.53 30.09
C PRO A 375 -25.87 -19.02 30.86
N THR A 376 -26.09 -18.73 32.14
CA THR A 376 -25.07 -18.50 33.17
C THR A 376 -24.42 -19.83 33.52
N VAL A 377 -23.11 -19.92 33.37
CA VAL A 377 -22.32 -21.03 33.94
C VAL A 377 -21.87 -20.60 35.33
N ASP A 378 -22.38 -21.32 36.30
CA ASP A 378 -21.99 -21.27 37.70
C ASP A 378 -20.66 -22.01 37.89
N VAL A 379 -19.62 -21.29 38.35
CA VAL A 379 -18.38 -21.89 38.81
C VAL A 379 -18.24 -21.57 40.29
N GLY A 380 -18.74 -22.48 41.05
CA GLY A 380 -18.54 -22.50 42.49
C GLY A 380 -17.17 -23.04 42.89
N ALA A 381 -16.74 -22.51 44.00
CA ALA A 381 -15.99 -23.11 45.07
C ALA A 381 -14.46 -23.12 45.06
N GLU A 382 -13.96 -22.42 46.05
CA GLU A 382 -13.04 -22.83 47.11
C GLU A 382 -11.61 -23.19 46.72
N VAL A 383 -10.68 -22.32 47.15
CA VAL A 383 -9.36 -22.76 47.61
C VAL A 383 -8.97 -21.96 48.85
N GLU A 384 -8.79 -22.73 49.93
CA GLU A 384 -8.20 -22.34 51.19
C GLU A 384 -6.77 -21.80 51.07
N GLY A 385 -6.41 -20.97 52.01
CA GLY A 385 -5.16 -20.24 52.14
C GLY A 385 -3.93 -21.09 52.43
N ALA A 386 -2.81 -20.47 52.09
CA ALA A 386 -1.55 -20.67 52.84
C ALA A 386 -0.73 -19.38 52.75
N SER A 387 -0.67 -18.71 53.87
CA SER A 387 0.27 -17.67 54.22
C SER A 387 1.65 -18.28 54.53
N VAL A 388 2.70 -17.77 53.87
CA VAL A 388 4.05 -17.81 54.48
C VAL A 388 4.75 -16.49 54.14
N ALA A 389 5.05 -15.73 55.17
CA ALA A 389 5.98 -14.61 55.18
C ALA A 389 7.40 -15.15 55.36
N GLU A 390 8.40 -14.54 54.71
CA GLU A 390 9.71 -14.28 55.29
C GLU A 390 10.59 -13.48 54.31
N SER A 391 10.85 -12.26 54.64
CA SER A 391 12.09 -11.58 55.12
C SER A 391 13.24 -11.47 54.13
N VAL A 392 13.51 -10.19 53.81
CA VAL A 392 14.74 -9.64 53.19
C VAL A 392 15.91 -9.75 54.21
N PRO A 393 17.16 -9.89 53.75
CA PRO A 393 18.13 -8.92 54.19
C PRO A 393 18.94 -8.25 53.08
N VAL A 394 19.21 -6.99 53.34
CA VAL A 394 20.17 -6.08 52.75
C VAL A 394 21.61 -6.61 52.92
N GLY A 395 22.41 -6.42 51.88
CA GLY A 395 23.85 -6.56 51.85
C GLY A 395 24.38 -6.02 50.52
#